data_e1aa039a91d176262af02505b8e59ca4
#
_entry.id   e1aa039a91d176262af02505b8e59ca4
#
_cell.length_a   1.000
_cell.length_b   1.000
_cell.length_c   1.000
_cell.angle_alpha   90.00
_cell.angle_beta   90.00
_cell.angle_gamma   90.00
#
_symmetry.space_group_name_H-M   'P 1'
#
loop_
_entity.id
_entity.type
_entity.pdbx_description
1 polymer ?
#
loop_
_entity_poly.entity_id
_entity_poly.type
_entity_poly.pdbx_seq_one_letter_code
_entity_poly.pdbx_strand_id
1 'polypeptide(L)'
;MVAIALHSIIPVRAEAQESAEQTTQILFGETCTILEQKPRWNRVKLNADGQEGWVDAKMITPMSAAEYKTYKEAYKTAAYVCFPMAYAVSENNNQTVPLTAGTRLTNYKNGRFELLGVGFQIDPNMVAIQPIELNEQNLQQTVRFFLNVPYLWGGKNALGMDCSGFTQIIMSLFGKRLQRNASEQIKQGHAINGLAKAQAGDLVFFDHVGLNDGVTVPEKISHVGILLDSERIIHCSGRVKVEKIDETGIFSVERNSYTHHLVQIRRY
;
A
#
# COMPACT_ATOMS: atom_id res chain seq x y z
N MET A 1 14.00 4.93 -19.20
CA MET A 1 14.13 6.23 -18.51
C MET A 1 13.40 6.10 -17.17
N VAL A 2 13.96 6.65 -16.08
CA VAL A 2 13.28 6.67 -14.77
C VAL A 2 12.58 8.00 -14.57
N ALA A 3 11.43 7.98 -13.91
CA ALA A 3 10.69 9.16 -13.50
C ALA A 3 10.25 9.05 -12.03
N ILE A 4 9.93 10.19 -11.43
CA ILE A 4 9.50 10.31 -10.03
C ILE A 4 8.15 11.02 -9.93
N ALA A 5 7.35 10.65 -8.95
CA ALA A 5 6.10 11.31 -8.61
C ALA A 5 6.33 12.50 -7.68
N LEU A 6 5.92 13.69 -8.09
CA LEU A 6 5.94 14.91 -7.27
C LEU A 6 4.53 15.35 -6.82
N HIS A 7 3.51 14.62 -7.21
CA HIS A 7 2.14 14.77 -6.72
C HIS A 7 1.88 13.80 -5.57
N SER A 8 0.97 14.16 -4.68
CA SER A 8 0.60 13.36 -3.51
C SER A 8 0.26 11.91 -3.86
N ILE A 9 -0.57 11.74 -4.89
CA ILE A 9 -1.07 10.45 -5.38
C ILE A 9 -1.29 10.56 -6.89
N ILE A 10 -0.79 9.59 -7.64
CA ILE A 10 -0.98 9.50 -9.09
C ILE A 10 -1.68 8.19 -9.42
N PRO A 11 -2.85 8.20 -10.10
CA PRO A 11 -3.51 6.98 -10.55
C PRO A 11 -2.71 6.31 -11.66
N VAL A 12 -2.58 4.99 -11.58
CA VAL A 12 -2.04 4.14 -12.64
C VAL A 12 -3.21 3.38 -13.26
N ARG A 13 -3.34 3.46 -14.58
CA ARG A 13 -4.47 2.94 -15.34
C ARG A 13 -4.11 1.66 -16.10
N ALA A 14 -5.08 0.80 -16.33
CA ALA A 14 -4.92 -0.39 -17.17
C ALA A 14 -4.62 -0.01 -18.64
N GLU A 15 -5.21 1.10 -19.12
CA GLU A 15 -5.09 1.59 -20.48
C GLU A 15 -4.75 3.08 -20.52
N ALA A 16 -4.27 3.57 -21.66
CA ALA A 16 -3.86 4.97 -21.89
C ALA A 16 -5.06 5.91 -22.06
N GLN A 17 -5.97 5.95 -21.07
CA GLN A 17 -7.16 6.81 -21.08
C GLN A 17 -7.67 7.09 -19.66
N GLU A 18 -8.32 8.26 -19.48
CA GLU A 18 -8.81 8.72 -18.16
C GLU A 18 -9.89 7.82 -17.56
N SER A 19 -10.74 7.22 -18.38
CA SER A 19 -11.86 6.37 -17.95
C SER A 19 -11.46 4.92 -17.71
N ALA A 20 -10.19 4.53 -18.00
CA ALA A 20 -9.72 3.18 -17.78
C ALA A 20 -9.66 2.84 -16.29
N GLU A 21 -9.73 1.54 -16.00
CA GLU A 21 -9.60 0.99 -14.67
C GLU A 21 -8.33 1.49 -13.97
N GLN A 22 -8.44 1.94 -12.72
CA GLN A 22 -7.30 2.19 -11.87
C GLN A 22 -6.77 0.86 -11.32
N THR A 23 -5.54 0.49 -11.64
CA THR A 23 -4.91 -0.76 -11.18
C THR A 23 -4.09 -0.57 -9.90
N THR A 24 -3.50 0.62 -9.74
CA THR A 24 -2.72 1.01 -8.55
C THR A 24 -2.54 2.53 -8.51
N GLN A 25 -1.73 3.00 -7.57
CA GLN A 25 -1.34 4.41 -7.43
C GLN A 25 0.16 4.52 -7.20
N ILE A 26 0.75 5.67 -7.60
CA ILE A 26 2.11 6.05 -7.25
C ILE A 26 2.01 7.14 -6.18
N LEU A 27 2.71 6.97 -5.05
CA LEU A 27 2.76 7.96 -3.98
C LEU A 27 3.86 8.98 -4.22
N PHE A 28 3.77 10.13 -3.57
CA PHE A 28 4.80 11.17 -3.61
C PHE A 28 6.20 10.58 -3.32
N GLY A 29 7.16 10.92 -4.16
CA GLY A 29 8.54 10.42 -4.08
C GLY A 29 8.74 9.01 -4.65
N GLU A 30 7.70 8.22 -4.91
CA GLU A 30 7.91 6.91 -5.57
C GLU A 30 8.40 7.09 -7.01
N THR A 31 9.22 6.14 -7.46
CA THR A 31 9.79 6.16 -8.80
C THR A 31 9.24 5.05 -9.68
N CYS A 32 9.24 5.30 -10.98
CA CYS A 32 8.86 4.32 -11.99
C CYS A 32 9.81 4.34 -13.17
N THR A 33 9.89 3.22 -13.87
CA THR A 33 10.60 3.10 -15.15
C THR A 33 9.64 3.27 -16.30
N ILE A 34 9.88 4.24 -17.19
CA ILE A 34 9.08 4.43 -18.39
C ILE A 34 9.45 3.35 -19.41
N LEU A 35 8.47 2.55 -19.80
CA LEU A 35 8.59 1.43 -20.76
C LEU A 35 8.18 1.86 -22.17
N GLU A 36 7.13 2.70 -22.29
CA GLU A 36 6.58 3.18 -23.56
C GLU A 36 6.09 4.62 -23.39
N GLN A 37 6.23 5.43 -24.41
CA GLN A 37 5.75 6.81 -24.42
C GLN A 37 4.75 7.03 -25.56
N LYS A 38 3.61 7.64 -25.23
CA LYS A 38 2.62 8.18 -26.15
C LYS A 38 2.50 9.69 -25.91
N PRO A 39 1.88 10.46 -26.78
CA PRO A 39 1.84 11.94 -26.65
C PRO A 39 1.34 12.45 -25.29
N ARG A 40 0.41 11.75 -24.67
CA ARG A 40 -0.20 12.13 -23.39
C ARG A 40 0.02 11.09 -22.27
N TRP A 41 0.43 9.88 -22.58
CA TRP A 41 0.48 8.76 -21.66
C TRP A 41 1.84 8.08 -21.67
N ASN A 42 2.33 7.70 -20.51
CA ASN A 42 3.49 6.84 -20.35
C ASN A 42 3.06 5.50 -19.77
N ARG A 43 3.47 4.39 -20.42
CA ARG A 43 3.43 3.08 -19.77
C ARG A 43 4.62 2.97 -18.85
N VAL A 44 4.36 2.66 -17.60
CA VAL A 44 5.39 2.63 -16.56
C VAL A 44 5.40 1.30 -15.84
N LYS A 45 6.57 0.98 -15.26
CA LYS A 45 6.74 -0.07 -14.27
C LYS A 45 7.15 0.58 -12.96
N LEU A 46 6.39 0.36 -11.90
CA LEU A 46 6.68 0.89 -10.57
C LEU A 46 7.92 0.20 -10.01
N ASN A 47 8.88 0.96 -9.49
CA ASN A 47 10.11 0.40 -8.94
C ASN A 47 9.90 -0.20 -7.53
N ALA A 48 8.80 0.14 -6.87
CA ALA A 48 8.46 -0.37 -5.53
C ALA A 48 8.02 -1.85 -5.55
N ASP A 49 7.18 -2.24 -6.49
CA ASP A 49 6.50 -3.55 -6.51
C ASP A 49 6.45 -4.21 -7.91
N GLY A 50 6.95 -3.51 -8.94
CA GLY A 50 6.98 -4.03 -10.31
C GLY A 50 5.65 -3.97 -11.06
N GLN A 51 4.58 -3.41 -10.46
CA GLN A 51 3.29 -3.24 -11.13
C GLN A 51 3.45 -2.36 -12.38
N GLU A 52 2.79 -2.75 -13.47
CA GLU A 52 2.81 -1.98 -14.72
C GLU A 52 1.44 -1.35 -14.99
N GLY A 53 1.45 -0.24 -15.71
CA GLY A 53 0.25 0.44 -16.17
C GLY A 53 0.56 1.79 -16.82
N TRP A 54 -0.49 2.56 -17.09
CA TRP A 54 -0.41 3.84 -17.77
C TRP A 54 -0.63 5.00 -16.81
N VAL A 55 0.21 6.04 -16.94
CA VAL A 55 0.09 7.32 -16.22
C VAL A 55 0.05 8.46 -17.20
N ASP A 56 -0.69 9.53 -16.89
CA ASP A 56 -0.64 10.77 -17.67
C ASP A 56 0.79 11.33 -17.58
N ALA A 57 1.40 11.62 -18.74
CA ALA A 57 2.81 12.01 -18.84
C ALA A 57 3.15 13.26 -18.02
N LYS A 58 2.18 14.18 -17.82
CA LYS A 58 2.35 15.41 -17.02
C LYS A 58 2.47 15.16 -15.50
N MET A 59 2.08 13.97 -15.03
CA MET A 59 2.04 13.64 -13.60
C MET A 59 3.36 13.12 -13.06
N ILE A 60 4.30 12.73 -13.92
CA ILE A 60 5.60 12.20 -13.54
C ILE A 60 6.74 13.05 -14.11
N THR A 61 7.81 13.21 -13.34
CA THR A 61 8.98 14.00 -13.72
C THR A 61 10.14 13.09 -14.08
N PRO A 62 10.65 13.12 -15.32
CA PRO A 62 11.85 12.37 -15.71
C PRO A 62 13.05 12.75 -14.85
N MET A 63 13.88 11.77 -14.55
CA MET A 63 15.15 11.93 -13.81
C MET A 63 16.34 11.62 -14.72
N SER A 64 17.42 12.38 -14.56
CA SER A 64 18.71 12.00 -15.08
C SER A 64 19.29 10.79 -14.32
N ALA A 65 20.26 10.09 -14.91
CA ALA A 65 20.93 8.97 -14.26
C ALA A 65 21.65 9.40 -12.95
N ALA A 66 22.19 10.62 -12.91
CA ALA A 66 22.84 11.18 -11.73
C ALA A 66 21.85 11.45 -10.60
N GLU A 67 20.71 12.10 -10.88
CA GLU A 67 19.64 12.35 -9.91
C GLU A 67 19.09 11.04 -9.36
N TYR A 68 18.81 10.07 -10.23
CA TYR A 68 18.32 8.77 -9.79
C TYR A 68 19.31 8.02 -8.91
N LYS A 69 20.61 8.08 -9.21
CA LYS A 69 21.67 7.50 -8.38
C LYS A 69 21.67 8.13 -6.99
N THR A 70 21.67 9.46 -6.91
CA THR A 70 21.63 10.22 -5.65
C THR A 70 20.36 9.89 -4.86
N TYR A 71 19.19 9.92 -5.53
CA TYR A 71 17.92 9.56 -4.93
C TYR A 71 17.92 8.15 -4.33
N LYS A 72 18.43 7.15 -5.05
CA LYS A 72 18.50 5.75 -4.56
C LYS A 72 19.32 5.61 -3.28
N GLU A 73 20.43 6.35 -3.16
CA GLU A 73 21.23 6.33 -1.93
C GLU A 73 20.45 6.97 -0.77
N ALA A 74 19.84 8.12 -0.98
CA ALA A 74 19.03 8.79 0.03
C ALA A 74 17.79 7.97 0.43
N TYR A 75 17.20 7.21 -0.50
CA TYR A 75 16.03 6.37 -0.25
C TYR A 75 16.32 5.19 0.69
N LYS A 76 17.55 4.70 0.77
CA LYS A 76 17.93 3.57 1.65
C LYS A 76 17.70 3.90 3.14
N THR A 77 17.92 5.15 3.52
CA THR A 77 17.80 5.65 4.89
C THR A 77 16.61 6.60 5.06
N ALA A 78 15.70 6.66 4.07
CA ALA A 78 14.56 7.55 4.11
C ALA A 78 13.64 7.20 5.29
N ALA A 79 13.25 8.21 6.04
CA ALA A 79 12.13 8.15 6.97
C ALA A 79 10.81 7.97 6.19
N TYR A 80 9.69 7.82 6.88
CA TYR A 80 8.40 7.68 6.21
C TYR A 80 7.26 8.23 7.05
N VAL A 81 6.20 8.64 6.37
CA VAL A 81 4.95 9.03 6.99
C VAL A 81 4.31 7.80 7.61
N CYS A 82 4.08 7.82 8.93
CA CYS A 82 3.51 6.70 9.68
C CYS A 82 2.03 6.90 10.09
N PHE A 83 1.45 8.07 9.80
CA PHE A 83 0.03 8.37 9.96
C PHE A 83 -0.71 8.32 8.63
N PRO A 84 -2.04 8.09 8.62
CA PRO A 84 -2.84 8.02 7.40
C PRO A 84 -2.65 9.22 6.47
N MET A 85 -2.57 10.44 7.04
CA MET A 85 -2.33 11.68 6.33
C MET A 85 -1.37 12.58 7.12
N ALA A 86 -0.47 13.23 6.40
CA ALA A 86 0.38 14.30 6.89
C ALA A 86 0.44 15.41 5.83
N TYR A 87 0.90 16.59 6.22
CA TYR A 87 1.04 17.72 5.32
C TYR A 87 2.49 18.21 5.35
N ALA A 88 3.10 18.29 4.18
CA ALA A 88 4.42 18.88 4.03
C ALA A 88 4.30 20.23 3.35
N VAL A 89 5.10 21.22 3.78
CA VAL A 89 5.16 22.56 3.20
C VAL A 89 6.48 22.71 2.47
N SER A 90 6.41 23.03 1.17
CA SER A 90 7.59 23.27 0.33
C SER A 90 8.27 24.58 0.71
N GLU A 91 9.59 24.55 0.92
CA GLU A 91 10.40 25.72 1.23
C GLU A 91 10.54 26.68 0.03
N ASN A 92 10.36 26.18 -1.19
CA ASN A 92 10.56 27.00 -2.40
C ASN A 92 9.37 27.94 -2.69
N ASN A 93 8.14 27.50 -2.40
CA ASN A 93 6.94 28.23 -2.83
C ASN A 93 5.83 28.25 -1.78
N ASN A 94 6.07 27.76 -0.57
CA ASN A 94 5.11 27.69 0.53
C ASN A 94 3.85 26.87 0.23
N GLN A 95 3.88 26.03 -0.79
CA GLN A 95 2.75 25.17 -1.13
C GLN A 95 2.70 23.94 -0.21
N THR A 96 1.50 23.59 0.20
CA THR A 96 1.24 22.39 0.99
C THR A 96 1.02 21.18 0.10
N VAL A 97 1.70 20.08 0.40
CA VAL A 97 1.54 18.78 -0.25
C VAL A 97 0.99 17.78 0.76
N PRO A 98 -0.22 17.23 0.54
CA PRO A 98 -0.73 16.12 1.33
C PRO A 98 0.10 14.87 1.08
N LEU A 99 0.55 14.21 2.14
CA LEU A 99 1.30 12.96 2.08
C LEU A 99 0.51 11.86 2.81
N THR A 100 0.55 10.65 2.30
CA THR A 100 -0.12 9.51 2.91
C THR A 100 0.88 8.56 3.57
N ALA A 101 0.40 7.69 4.46
CA ALA A 101 1.20 6.65 5.09
C ALA A 101 2.03 5.86 4.06
N GLY A 102 3.24 5.50 4.42
CA GLY A 102 4.18 4.81 3.53
C GLY A 102 5.00 5.73 2.62
N THR A 103 4.62 7.03 2.47
CA THR A 103 5.45 8.00 1.73
C THR A 103 6.85 8.09 2.32
N ARG A 104 7.87 7.92 1.49
CA ARG A 104 9.28 7.93 1.91
C ARG A 104 9.85 9.35 1.82
N LEU A 105 10.51 9.77 2.89
CA LEU A 105 11.05 11.11 3.08
C LEU A 105 12.59 11.04 3.04
N THR A 106 13.17 11.36 1.88
CA THR A 106 14.61 11.32 1.68
C THR A 106 15.32 12.45 2.44
N ASN A 107 16.54 12.19 2.94
CA ASN A 107 17.35 13.16 3.68
C ASN A 107 16.62 13.78 4.89
N TYR A 108 15.73 13.01 5.54
CA TYR A 108 14.94 13.50 6.66
C TYR A 108 15.80 13.80 7.89
N LYS A 109 15.57 14.98 8.48
CA LYS A 109 16.17 15.40 9.74
C LYS A 109 15.27 16.41 10.45
N ASN A 110 14.83 16.08 11.67
CA ASN A 110 14.12 16.98 12.58
C ASN A 110 12.95 17.76 11.95
N GLY A 111 12.03 17.06 11.26
CA GLY A 111 10.86 17.68 10.63
C GLY A 111 11.12 18.31 9.25
N ARG A 112 12.32 18.15 8.71
CA ARG A 112 12.66 18.59 7.35
C ARG A 112 13.10 17.39 6.52
N PHE A 113 12.67 17.33 5.28
CA PHE A 113 13.18 16.37 4.29
C PHE A 113 13.45 17.07 2.95
N GLU A 114 14.14 16.39 2.06
CA GLU A 114 14.49 16.94 0.75
C GLU A 114 14.19 15.93 -0.36
N LEU A 115 13.61 16.40 -1.45
CA LEU A 115 13.39 15.63 -2.66
C LEU A 115 13.82 16.44 -3.88
N LEU A 116 14.78 15.91 -4.67
CA LEU A 116 15.34 16.57 -5.86
C LEU A 116 15.81 18.02 -5.62
N GLY A 117 16.46 18.28 -4.50
CA GLY A 117 16.96 19.61 -4.14
C GLY A 117 15.89 20.58 -3.60
N VAL A 118 14.65 20.14 -3.48
CA VAL A 118 13.57 20.93 -2.85
C VAL A 118 13.41 20.48 -1.41
N GLY A 119 13.52 21.44 -0.47
CA GLY A 119 13.27 21.23 0.96
C GLY A 119 11.78 21.28 1.28
N PHE A 120 11.36 20.48 2.25
CA PHE A 120 10.00 20.43 2.78
C PHE A 120 10.01 20.36 4.31
N GLN A 121 9.08 21.06 4.95
CA GLN A 121 8.80 20.98 6.38
C GLN A 121 7.59 20.07 6.63
N ILE A 122 7.68 19.23 7.65
CA ILE A 122 6.61 18.31 8.05
C ILE A 122 6.61 18.17 9.59
N ASP A 123 5.43 17.95 10.19
CA ASP A 123 5.34 17.65 11.63
C ASP A 123 6.11 16.37 11.96
N PRO A 124 7.14 16.42 12.81
CA PRO A 124 7.92 15.24 13.19
C PRO A 124 7.10 14.13 13.83
N ASN A 125 5.97 14.45 14.46
CA ASN A 125 5.09 13.45 15.07
C ASN A 125 4.39 12.55 14.05
N MET A 126 4.36 12.98 12.77
CA MET A 126 3.79 12.19 11.66
C MET A 126 4.80 11.26 10.99
N VAL A 127 6.06 11.24 11.48
CA VAL A 127 7.18 10.60 10.79
C VAL A 127 7.84 9.55 11.68
N ALA A 128 8.09 8.38 11.10
CA ALA A 128 8.95 7.36 11.68
C ALA A 128 10.30 7.30 10.93
N ILE A 129 11.41 7.33 11.67
CA ILE A 129 12.77 7.31 11.09
C ILE A 129 13.30 5.90 10.82
N GLN A 130 12.64 4.89 11.36
CA GLN A 130 12.92 3.47 11.16
C GLN A 130 11.62 2.67 11.22
N PRO A 131 11.57 1.45 10.67
CA PRO A 131 10.38 0.61 10.74
C PRO A 131 9.90 0.41 12.17
N ILE A 132 8.58 0.48 12.36
CA ILE A 132 7.93 0.13 13.62
C ILE A 132 8.16 -1.37 13.86
N GLU A 133 8.47 -1.76 15.08
CA GLU A 133 8.57 -3.18 15.42
C GLU A 133 7.21 -3.86 15.26
N LEU A 134 7.18 -4.96 14.50
CA LEU A 134 5.94 -5.73 14.31
C LEU A 134 5.67 -6.62 15.52
N ASN A 135 4.74 -6.18 16.33
CA ASN A 135 4.14 -6.94 17.43
C ASN A 135 2.65 -6.58 17.55
N GLU A 136 1.90 -7.33 18.32
CA GLU A 136 0.45 -7.15 18.45
C GLU A 136 0.06 -5.74 18.88
N GLN A 137 0.73 -5.20 19.90
CA GLN A 137 0.44 -3.86 20.43
C GLN A 137 0.66 -2.76 19.37
N ASN A 138 1.82 -2.77 18.73
CA ASN A 138 2.16 -1.77 17.70
C ASN A 138 1.25 -1.91 16.48
N LEU A 139 0.92 -3.13 16.09
CA LEU A 139 -0.02 -3.37 14.99
C LEU A 139 -1.39 -2.77 15.31
N GLN A 140 -1.98 -3.10 16.46
CA GLN A 140 -3.28 -2.58 16.87
C GLN A 140 -3.28 -1.04 16.98
N GLN A 141 -2.20 -0.45 17.52
CA GLN A 141 -2.05 1.01 17.60
C GLN A 141 -1.95 1.66 16.21
N THR A 142 -1.29 1.02 15.27
CA THR A 142 -1.13 1.55 13.91
C THR A 142 -2.43 1.47 13.11
N VAL A 143 -3.05 0.28 13.08
CA VAL A 143 -4.20 0.05 12.18
C VAL A 143 -5.48 0.77 12.61
N ARG A 144 -5.61 1.15 13.89
CA ARG A 144 -6.79 1.90 14.39
C ARG A 144 -7.04 3.21 13.63
N PHE A 145 -5.97 3.86 13.16
CA PHE A 145 -6.07 5.11 12.42
C PHE A 145 -6.61 4.92 10.99
N PHE A 146 -6.63 3.68 10.50
CA PHE A 146 -7.13 3.34 9.16
C PHE A 146 -8.56 2.80 9.17
N LEU A 147 -9.16 2.57 10.34
CA LEU A 147 -10.54 2.11 10.44
C LEU A 147 -11.48 3.06 9.69
N ASN A 148 -12.45 2.48 8.98
CA ASN A 148 -13.44 3.18 8.15
C ASN A 148 -12.87 3.89 6.91
N VAL A 149 -11.59 3.73 6.55
CA VAL A 149 -11.11 4.13 5.22
C VAL A 149 -11.93 3.35 4.18
N PRO A 150 -12.57 4.04 3.20
CA PRO A 150 -13.43 3.38 2.23
C PRO A 150 -12.64 2.47 1.30
N TYR A 151 -13.31 1.43 0.79
CA TYR A 151 -12.76 0.59 -0.27
C TYR A 151 -12.70 1.38 -1.58
N LEU A 152 -11.55 1.37 -2.20
CA LEU A 152 -11.32 1.92 -3.53
C LEU A 152 -10.46 0.94 -4.33
N TRP A 153 -11.01 0.38 -5.40
CA TRP A 153 -10.25 -0.50 -6.28
C TRP A 153 -8.99 0.18 -6.82
N GLY A 154 -7.85 -0.50 -6.73
CA GLY A 154 -6.54 0.07 -7.10
C GLY A 154 -5.99 1.11 -6.14
N GLY A 155 -6.69 1.42 -5.04
CA GLY A 155 -6.27 2.41 -4.05
C GLY A 155 -5.22 1.87 -3.08
N LYS A 156 -4.29 2.74 -2.66
CA LYS A 156 -3.33 2.46 -1.59
C LYS A 156 -3.02 3.69 -0.74
N ASN A 157 -4.05 4.47 -0.42
CA ASN A 157 -3.90 5.68 0.40
C ASN A 157 -5.08 5.85 1.38
N ALA A 158 -4.94 6.74 2.35
CA ALA A 158 -5.91 6.92 3.43
C ALA A 158 -7.28 7.48 3.01
N LEU A 159 -7.45 7.92 1.76
CA LEU A 159 -8.75 8.34 1.20
C LEU A 159 -9.48 7.21 0.49
N GLY A 160 -8.80 6.09 0.25
CA GLY A 160 -9.37 4.88 -0.33
C GLY A 160 -8.30 3.84 -0.62
N MET A 161 -8.56 2.60 -0.21
CA MET A 161 -7.65 1.46 -0.43
C MET A 161 -8.43 0.20 -0.81
N ASP A 162 -7.81 -0.67 -1.62
CA ASP A 162 -8.29 -2.04 -1.74
C ASP A 162 -7.62 -2.95 -0.70
N CYS A 163 -7.99 -4.23 -0.69
CA CYS A 163 -7.50 -5.17 0.32
C CYS A 163 -5.97 -5.32 0.31
N SER A 164 -5.38 -5.50 -0.87
CA SER A 164 -3.92 -5.67 -1.02
C SER A 164 -3.16 -4.34 -0.92
N GLY A 165 -3.74 -3.21 -1.30
CA GLY A 165 -3.19 -1.88 -1.06
C GLY A 165 -3.15 -1.54 0.43
N PHE A 166 -4.19 -1.91 1.20
CA PHE A 166 -4.21 -1.79 2.65
C PHE A 166 -3.06 -2.61 3.28
N THR A 167 -2.96 -3.90 2.97
CA THR A 167 -1.88 -4.74 3.52
C THR A 167 -0.51 -4.23 3.10
N GLN A 168 -0.34 -3.79 1.84
CA GLN A 168 0.91 -3.25 1.33
C GLN A 168 1.37 -2.02 2.14
N ILE A 169 0.47 -1.06 2.38
CA ILE A 169 0.79 0.15 3.15
C ILE A 169 1.06 -0.18 4.61
N ILE A 170 0.18 -0.93 5.29
CA ILE A 170 0.38 -1.26 6.70
C ILE A 170 1.69 -2.01 6.91
N MET A 171 1.95 -3.05 6.14
CA MET A 171 3.16 -3.85 6.30
C MET A 171 4.44 -3.08 5.95
N SER A 172 4.35 -2.05 5.07
CA SER A 172 5.48 -1.17 4.80
C SER A 172 5.92 -0.36 6.01
N LEU A 173 5.00 0.02 6.90
CA LEU A 173 5.30 0.71 8.16
C LEU A 173 6.09 -0.18 9.14
N PHE A 174 5.94 -1.49 9.01
CA PHE A 174 6.71 -2.50 9.75
C PHE A 174 7.93 -3.02 8.95
N GLY A 175 8.35 -2.31 7.90
CA GLY A 175 9.52 -2.63 7.11
C GLY A 175 9.38 -3.82 6.16
N LYS A 176 8.16 -4.33 5.96
CA LYS A 176 7.88 -5.45 5.05
C LYS A 176 7.44 -4.94 3.69
N ARG A 177 8.06 -5.42 2.62
CA ARG A 177 7.72 -5.06 1.25
C ARG A 177 6.82 -6.12 0.62
N LEU A 178 5.61 -5.72 0.26
CA LEU A 178 4.65 -6.60 -0.39
C LEU A 178 4.47 -6.24 -1.87
N GLN A 179 4.15 -7.26 -2.66
CA GLN A 179 3.67 -7.07 -4.04
C GLN A 179 2.31 -6.36 -4.04
N ARG A 180 1.90 -5.80 -5.18
CA ARG A 180 0.66 -5.02 -5.26
C ARG A 180 -0.60 -5.86 -5.11
N ASN A 181 -0.67 -7.00 -5.76
CA ASN A 181 -1.88 -7.82 -5.83
C ASN A 181 -1.86 -8.95 -4.78
N ALA A 182 -3.01 -9.28 -4.20
CA ALA A 182 -3.14 -10.37 -3.24
C ALA A 182 -2.62 -11.71 -3.80
N SER A 183 -2.86 -11.99 -5.08
CA SER A 183 -2.36 -13.17 -5.80
C SER A 183 -0.83 -13.25 -5.91
N GLU A 184 -0.14 -12.11 -5.78
CA GLU A 184 1.32 -12.07 -5.74
C GLU A 184 1.84 -12.01 -4.29
N GLN A 185 1.11 -11.37 -3.39
CA GLN A 185 1.46 -11.34 -1.97
C GLN A 185 1.49 -12.75 -1.37
N ILE A 186 0.53 -13.61 -1.72
CA ILE A 186 0.50 -15.00 -1.22
C ILE A 186 1.74 -15.82 -1.60
N LYS A 187 2.47 -15.43 -2.63
CA LYS A 187 3.72 -16.10 -3.06
C LYS A 187 4.93 -15.69 -2.24
N GLN A 188 4.82 -14.62 -1.44
CA GLN A 188 5.88 -14.12 -0.58
C GLN A 188 5.80 -14.76 0.82
N GLY A 189 6.86 -14.58 1.63
CA GLY A 189 6.91 -15.11 2.99
C GLY A 189 6.88 -16.64 3.03
N HIS A 190 6.55 -17.19 4.22
CA HIS A 190 6.42 -18.64 4.42
C HIS A 190 5.02 -19.01 4.93
N ALA A 191 4.55 -20.21 4.56
CA ALA A 191 3.23 -20.68 4.93
C ALA A 191 3.13 -21.01 6.43
N ILE A 192 2.00 -20.67 7.03
CA ILE A 192 1.62 -21.04 8.41
C ILE A 192 0.44 -22.00 8.33
N ASN A 193 0.55 -23.12 9.01
CA ASN A 193 -0.47 -24.18 8.98
C ASN A 193 -1.51 -23.97 10.11
N GLY A 194 -2.64 -23.35 9.74
CA GLY A 194 -3.80 -23.10 10.60
C GLY A 194 -3.64 -21.91 11.56
N LEU A 195 -4.77 -21.39 12.02
CA LEU A 195 -4.85 -20.25 12.92
C LEU A 195 -4.20 -20.51 14.29
N ALA A 196 -4.18 -21.77 14.74
CA ALA A 196 -3.52 -22.11 16.01
C ALA A 196 -2.01 -21.83 16.06
N LYS A 197 -1.35 -21.68 14.89
CA LYS A 197 0.08 -21.33 14.77
C LYS A 197 0.30 -19.91 14.26
N ALA A 198 -0.78 -19.23 13.92
CA ALA A 198 -0.75 -17.87 13.42
C ALA A 198 -0.55 -16.86 14.56
N GLN A 199 -0.05 -15.68 14.22
CA GLN A 199 0.16 -14.58 15.15
C GLN A 199 -0.24 -13.25 14.54
N ALA A 200 -0.33 -12.22 15.37
CA ALA A 200 -0.56 -10.85 14.91
C ALA A 200 0.47 -10.43 13.84
N GLY A 201 -0.03 -9.85 12.75
CA GLY A 201 0.78 -9.44 11.61
C GLY A 201 0.92 -10.50 10.51
N ASP A 202 0.48 -11.73 10.72
CA ASP A 202 0.38 -12.72 9.63
C ASP A 202 -0.70 -12.26 8.63
N LEU A 203 -0.44 -12.46 7.33
CA LEU A 203 -1.42 -12.20 6.29
C LEU A 203 -2.25 -13.44 6.01
N VAL A 204 -3.55 -13.25 5.93
CA VAL A 204 -4.50 -14.30 5.57
C VAL A 204 -5.08 -14.02 4.21
N PHE A 205 -5.08 -15.04 3.37
CA PHE A 205 -5.53 -14.99 1.98
C PHE A 205 -6.79 -15.81 1.80
N PHE A 206 -7.70 -15.27 0.98
CA PHE A 206 -9.03 -15.82 0.80
C PHE A 206 -9.39 -15.93 -0.67
N ASP A 207 -10.29 -16.86 -0.98
CA ASP A 207 -11.08 -16.83 -2.19
C ASP A 207 -12.43 -16.13 -1.97
N HIS A 208 -13.16 -15.91 -3.07
CA HIS A 208 -14.53 -15.41 -2.98
C HIS A 208 -15.48 -16.57 -2.72
N VAL A 209 -16.29 -16.44 -1.65
CA VAL A 209 -17.52 -17.23 -1.57
C VAL A 209 -18.42 -16.74 -2.71
N GLY A 210 -18.58 -17.58 -3.72
CA GLY A 210 -19.45 -17.26 -4.86
C GLY A 210 -20.85 -16.92 -4.36
N LEU A 211 -21.33 -15.74 -4.69
CA LEU A 211 -22.64 -15.27 -4.26
C LEU A 211 -23.79 -16.08 -4.89
N ASN A 212 -23.53 -17.03 -5.85
CA ASN A 212 -24.65 -17.70 -6.53
C ASN A 212 -24.44 -19.09 -7.13
N ASP A 213 -23.28 -19.71 -7.25
CA ASP A 213 -23.21 -20.79 -8.26
C ASP A 213 -22.77 -22.16 -7.79
N GLY A 214 -22.49 -22.39 -6.50
CA GLY A 214 -22.05 -23.70 -6.02
C GLY A 214 -20.73 -24.20 -6.65
N VAL A 215 -20.08 -23.39 -7.46
CA VAL A 215 -18.80 -23.67 -8.10
C VAL A 215 -17.73 -22.83 -7.41
N THR A 216 -17.14 -23.38 -6.36
CA THR A 216 -15.86 -22.88 -5.84
C THR A 216 -14.81 -23.11 -6.90
N VAL A 217 -14.21 -22.04 -7.43
CA VAL A 217 -12.96 -22.12 -8.18
C VAL A 217 -11.83 -21.95 -7.16
N PRO A 218 -11.21 -23.03 -6.67
CA PRO A 218 -10.30 -23.00 -5.51
C PRO A 218 -8.99 -22.25 -5.73
N GLU A 219 -8.74 -21.67 -6.89
CA GLU A 219 -7.40 -21.22 -7.29
C GLU A 219 -7.24 -19.71 -7.43
N LYS A 220 -8.26 -18.91 -7.23
CA LYS A 220 -8.14 -17.46 -7.44
C LYS A 220 -8.20 -16.68 -6.12
N ILE A 221 -7.02 -16.38 -5.58
CA ILE A 221 -6.94 -15.45 -4.44
C ILE A 221 -7.53 -14.10 -4.84
N SER A 222 -8.60 -13.73 -4.15
CA SER A 222 -9.36 -12.51 -4.41
C SER A 222 -9.30 -11.50 -3.27
N HIS A 223 -8.88 -11.93 -2.06
CA HIS A 223 -8.87 -11.08 -0.89
C HIS A 223 -7.72 -11.39 0.06
N VAL A 224 -7.33 -10.39 0.87
CA VAL A 224 -6.27 -10.48 1.88
C VAL A 224 -6.58 -9.57 3.05
N GLY A 225 -6.18 -10.00 4.26
CA GLY A 225 -6.23 -9.20 5.48
C GLY A 225 -5.05 -9.49 6.39
N ILE A 226 -4.97 -8.79 7.51
CA ILE A 226 -3.90 -8.91 8.52
C ILE A 226 -4.52 -9.44 9.82
N LEU A 227 -3.98 -10.51 10.39
CA LEU A 227 -4.40 -10.99 11.71
C LEU A 227 -4.03 -9.97 12.79
N LEU A 228 -4.98 -9.63 13.64
CA LEU A 228 -4.74 -8.89 14.87
C LEU A 228 -4.42 -9.83 16.04
N ASP A 229 -5.05 -11.00 16.03
CA ASP A 229 -4.84 -12.13 16.94
C ASP A 229 -5.45 -13.40 16.31
N SER A 230 -5.62 -14.48 17.12
CA SER A 230 -6.17 -15.76 16.63
C SER A 230 -7.65 -15.74 16.24
N GLU A 231 -8.40 -14.69 16.59
CA GLU A 231 -9.85 -14.60 16.41
C GLU A 231 -10.31 -13.37 15.59
N ARG A 232 -9.41 -12.40 15.36
CA ARG A 232 -9.74 -11.14 14.71
C ARG A 232 -8.80 -10.83 13.56
N ILE A 233 -9.39 -10.39 12.48
CA ILE A 233 -8.71 -9.93 11.28
C ILE A 233 -9.10 -8.49 10.95
N ILE A 234 -8.13 -7.68 10.52
CA ILE A 234 -8.40 -6.38 9.90
C ILE A 234 -8.19 -6.49 8.41
N HIS A 235 -9.16 -6.02 7.64
CA HIS A 235 -9.13 -6.07 6.18
C HIS A 235 -9.94 -4.93 5.56
N CYS A 236 -9.78 -4.72 4.25
CA CYS A 236 -10.55 -3.71 3.53
C CYS A 236 -11.56 -4.39 2.60
N SER A 237 -12.83 -4.38 3.01
CA SER A 237 -13.99 -4.88 2.24
C SER A 237 -15.18 -3.95 2.50
N GLY A 238 -15.53 -3.13 1.49
CA GLY A 238 -16.41 -1.97 1.62
C GLY A 238 -15.73 -0.80 2.34
N ARG A 239 -15.05 -1.08 3.45
CA ARG A 239 -14.18 -0.18 4.22
C ARG A 239 -13.14 -1.00 4.98
N VAL A 240 -12.15 -0.36 5.54
CA VAL A 240 -11.24 -0.98 6.51
C VAL A 240 -12.02 -1.25 7.79
N LYS A 241 -12.08 -2.50 8.20
CA LYS A 241 -12.83 -2.97 9.38
C LYS A 241 -12.17 -4.18 10.03
N VAL A 242 -12.55 -4.43 11.28
CA VAL A 242 -12.18 -5.65 12.01
C VAL A 242 -13.39 -6.58 12.02
N GLU A 243 -13.17 -7.83 11.65
CA GLU A 243 -14.19 -8.90 11.70
C GLU A 243 -13.60 -10.14 12.40
N LYS A 244 -14.47 -11.09 12.74
CA LYS A 244 -14.06 -12.38 13.31
C LYS A 244 -13.50 -13.29 12.21
N ILE A 245 -12.56 -14.13 12.59
CA ILE A 245 -12.00 -15.16 11.71
C ILE A 245 -11.90 -16.49 12.45
N ASP A 246 -12.15 -17.58 11.73
CA ASP A 246 -11.88 -18.95 12.15
C ASP A 246 -11.32 -19.76 10.97
N GLU A 247 -11.15 -21.08 11.13
CA GLU A 247 -10.62 -21.97 10.08
C GLU A 247 -11.51 -22.03 8.81
N THR A 248 -12.77 -21.59 8.88
CA THR A 248 -13.65 -21.47 7.70
C THR A 248 -13.33 -20.20 6.92
N GLY A 249 -13.08 -19.08 7.65
CA GLY A 249 -12.79 -17.80 7.02
C GLY A 249 -13.31 -16.60 7.81
N ILE A 250 -13.63 -15.50 7.12
CA ILE A 250 -14.13 -14.27 7.74
C ILE A 250 -15.63 -14.36 7.95
N PHE A 251 -16.05 -14.27 9.22
CA PHE A 251 -17.47 -14.17 9.60
C PHE A 251 -17.88 -12.70 9.77
N SER A 252 -18.78 -12.25 8.90
CA SER A 252 -19.35 -10.90 9.00
C SER A 252 -20.55 -10.89 9.93
N VAL A 253 -20.43 -10.19 11.06
CA VAL A 253 -21.54 -9.99 12.00
C VAL A 253 -22.66 -9.18 11.33
N GLU A 254 -22.31 -8.19 10.50
CA GLU A 254 -23.28 -7.35 9.78
C GLU A 254 -24.18 -8.17 8.83
N ARG A 255 -23.63 -9.23 8.21
CA ARG A 255 -24.34 -10.12 7.26
C ARG A 255 -24.79 -11.44 7.88
N ASN A 256 -24.38 -11.71 9.11
CA ASN A 256 -24.58 -12.99 9.81
C ASN A 256 -24.19 -14.21 8.95
N SER A 257 -23.04 -14.11 8.27
CA SER A 257 -22.55 -15.16 7.36
C SER A 257 -21.05 -15.07 7.11
N TYR A 258 -20.45 -16.17 6.66
CA TYR A 258 -19.11 -16.15 6.11
C TYR A 258 -19.09 -15.41 4.78
N THR A 259 -18.10 -14.53 4.59
CA THR A 259 -17.98 -13.70 3.39
C THR A 259 -16.74 -14.05 2.54
N HIS A 260 -15.74 -14.67 3.15
CA HIS A 260 -14.48 -15.04 2.51
C HIS A 260 -14.01 -16.37 3.10
N HIS A 261 -13.62 -17.34 2.26
CA HIS A 261 -13.08 -18.62 2.72
C HIS A 261 -11.57 -18.54 2.87
N LEU A 262 -11.05 -19.03 4.00
CA LEU A 262 -9.62 -19.08 4.28
C LEU A 262 -8.93 -20.08 3.34
N VAL A 263 -7.91 -19.61 2.63
CA VAL A 263 -7.08 -20.43 1.74
C VAL A 263 -5.71 -20.67 2.34
N GLN A 264 -5.02 -19.61 2.78
CA GLN A 264 -3.67 -19.73 3.30
C GLN A 264 -3.30 -18.57 4.24
N ILE A 265 -2.42 -18.85 5.19
CA ILE A 265 -1.80 -17.86 6.06
C ILE A 265 -0.32 -17.76 5.72
N ARG A 266 0.21 -16.52 5.67
CA ARG A 266 1.62 -16.25 5.38
C ARG A 266 2.24 -15.34 6.42
N ARG A 267 3.49 -15.63 6.81
CA ARG A 267 4.33 -14.79 7.68
C ARG A 267 5.52 -14.24 6.90
N TYR A 268 5.84 -12.95 7.14
CA TYR A 268 6.85 -12.18 6.40
C TYR A 268 8.02 -11.76 7.28
#